data_8a95135d201fd27cd0722d565478bee5
#
_entry.id   8a95135d201fd27cd0722d565478bee5
#
_cell.length_a   1.000
_cell.length_b   1.000
_cell.length_c   1.000
_cell.angle_alpha   90.00
_cell.angle_beta   90.00
_cell.angle_gamma   90.00
#
_symmetry.space_group_name_H-M   'P 1'
#
loop_
_entity.id
_entity.type
_entity.pdbx_description
1 polymer ?
#
loop_
_entity_poly.entity_id
_entity_poly.type
_entity_poly.pdbx_seq_one_letter_code
_entity_poly.pdbx_strand_id
1 'polypeptide(L)'
;MGGVVKAITGVVKGIIKAVVGVVKSVVDFVGDVIGFVLNPMGAFDTPDVGDPGEQAQGVVITRQGTNNPIPVVYGFRRTGGINIFSETNGETNRYLYVVYALCEGPIQGVGRILINDIELPGPAGGIYTTNALHNVDSGRYKGRVKMEFFYGEDAQGQSKLANESATWPKKPRALPGLAYAVMRFEWKEVKTQEDADNNPFAGGIPNVKFDVFGRKVYDVRAHGSTVSLISGTYASRQSGAKYSFNPANCLLDYLENPRYGCGISTAKIHGGSFRIAADKFEQQVNYSSTQQGRALTMNAVVNTGAKVIENTKILLAGARGTMPYSQGRYKLKVEDGGNATDITSATVTVAYDVTSKNVIGGITMNGERKRSKFNQVIVNYVNPDLEFTNQQEVYRVDGDKTIDKEEELSGEFTFHTITNPSIAQDLAQMIYKKSRSQRSIEFTGT
;
A
#
# COMPACT_ATOMS: atom_id res chain seq x y z
N MET A 1 14.23 -62.00 0.57
CA MET A 1 14.54 -60.99 1.61
C MET A 1 14.98 -59.63 1.06
N GLY A 2 15.56 -59.52 -0.14
CA GLY A 2 16.04 -58.23 -0.68
C GLY A 2 14.97 -57.16 -1.05
N GLY A 3 13.74 -57.55 -1.38
CA GLY A 3 12.68 -56.62 -1.78
C GLY A 3 12.07 -55.83 -0.61
N VAL A 4 11.88 -56.48 0.52
CA VAL A 4 11.30 -55.86 1.72
C VAL A 4 12.27 -54.83 2.33
N VAL A 5 13.56 -55.11 2.34
CA VAL A 5 14.58 -54.18 2.84
C VAL A 5 14.66 -52.91 1.96
N LYS A 6 14.57 -53.06 0.63
CA LYS A 6 14.51 -51.90 -0.30
C LYS A 6 13.25 -51.03 -0.10
N ALA A 7 12.09 -51.64 0.13
CA ALA A 7 10.86 -50.93 0.38
C ALA A 7 10.91 -50.17 1.70
N ILE A 8 11.40 -50.78 2.79
CA ILE A 8 11.56 -50.12 4.09
C ILE A 8 12.57 -48.97 3.99
N THR A 9 13.69 -49.14 3.30
CA THR A 9 14.69 -48.11 3.09
C THR A 9 14.13 -46.93 2.28
N GLY A 10 13.25 -47.18 1.31
CA GLY A 10 12.55 -46.16 0.53
C GLY A 10 11.58 -45.34 1.39
N VAL A 11 10.79 -46.00 2.23
CA VAL A 11 9.85 -45.36 3.15
C VAL A 11 10.58 -44.55 4.20
N VAL A 12 11.64 -45.06 4.79
CA VAL A 12 12.47 -44.33 5.79
C VAL A 12 13.13 -43.11 5.16
N LYS A 13 13.67 -43.20 3.94
CA LYS A 13 14.22 -42.04 3.22
C LYS A 13 13.13 -40.99 2.90
N GLY A 14 11.91 -41.41 2.55
CA GLY A 14 10.78 -40.54 2.34
C GLY A 14 10.37 -39.80 3.59
N ILE A 15 10.29 -40.48 4.72
CA ILE A 15 9.96 -39.87 6.02
C ILE A 15 11.06 -38.90 6.45
N ILE A 16 12.33 -39.26 6.32
CA ILE A 16 13.45 -38.38 6.67
C ILE A 16 13.41 -37.13 5.80
N LYS A 17 13.14 -37.25 4.49
CA LYS A 17 13.04 -36.10 3.59
C LYS A 17 11.86 -35.19 3.92
N ALA A 18 10.72 -35.78 4.32
CA ALA A 18 9.55 -35.01 4.77
C ALA A 18 9.81 -34.28 6.11
N VAL A 19 10.44 -34.99 7.09
CA VAL A 19 10.80 -34.38 8.38
C VAL A 19 11.84 -33.28 8.19
N VAL A 20 12.87 -33.48 7.38
CA VAL A 20 13.86 -32.45 7.07
C VAL A 20 13.21 -31.25 6.36
N GLY A 21 12.24 -31.49 5.46
CA GLY A 21 11.46 -30.44 4.80
C GLY A 21 10.63 -29.60 5.80
N VAL A 22 9.95 -30.28 6.75
CA VAL A 22 9.17 -29.60 7.80
C VAL A 22 10.08 -28.86 8.76
N VAL A 23 11.19 -29.47 9.20
CA VAL A 23 12.17 -28.79 10.09
C VAL A 23 12.78 -27.58 9.39
N LYS A 24 13.11 -27.70 8.11
CA LYS A 24 13.65 -26.58 7.34
C LYS A 24 12.62 -25.44 7.21
N SER A 25 11.36 -25.74 6.90
CA SER A 25 10.29 -24.73 6.83
C SER A 25 9.98 -24.09 8.19
N VAL A 26 10.10 -24.84 9.30
CA VAL A 26 9.97 -24.27 10.66
C VAL A 26 11.18 -23.43 11.03
N VAL A 27 12.39 -23.85 10.67
CA VAL A 27 13.62 -23.07 10.88
C VAL A 27 13.62 -21.80 10.03
N ASP A 28 13.21 -21.88 8.76
CA ASP A 28 13.08 -20.73 7.88
C ASP A 28 11.98 -19.78 8.41
N PHE A 29 10.82 -20.30 8.85
CA PHE A 29 9.77 -19.50 9.48
C PHE A 29 10.22 -18.84 10.80
N VAL A 30 10.92 -19.58 11.66
CA VAL A 30 11.49 -19.03 12.91
C VAL A 30 12.61 -18.05 12.60
N GLY A 31 13.43 -18.34 11.58
CA GLY A 31 14.49 -17.44 11.10
C GLY A 31 13.91 -16.13 10.54
N ASP A 32 12.83 -16.21 9.75
CA ASP A 32 12.11 -15.04 9.23
C ASP A 32 11.45 -14.23 10.34
N VAL A 33 10.84 -14.88 11.34
CA VAL A 33 10.23 -14.20 12.49
C VAL A 33 11.29 -13.57 13.39
N ILE A 34 12.39 -14.26 13.66
CA ILE A 34 13.51 -13.74 14.46
C ILE A 34 14.25 -12.66 13.68
N GLY A 35 14.49 -12.84 12.38
CA GLY A 35 15.07 -11.83 11.50
C GLY A 35 14.24 -10.55 11.46
N PHE A 36 12.91 -10.68 11.40
CA PHE A 36 11.98 -9.56 11.46
C PHE A 36 11.99 -8.82 12.82
N VAL A 37 12.24 -9.53 13.93
CA VAL A 37 12.30 -8.94 15.28
C VAL A 37 13.70 -8.35 15.59
N LEU A 38 14.76 -8.96 15.08
CA LEU A 38 16.15 -8.61 15.40
C LEU A 38 16.81 -7.71 14.34
N ASN A 39 16.28 -7.66 13.13
CA ASN A 39 16.82 -6.82 12.07
C ASN A 39 15.75 -5.86 11.56
N PRO A 40 15.64 -4.65 12.15
CA PRO A 40 14.74 -3.62 11.62
C PRO A 40 15.08 -3.20 10.18
N MET A 41 16.27 -3.49 9.69
CA MET A 41 16.65 -3.34 8.28
C MET A 41 16.11 -4.47 7.40
N GLY A 42 15.81 -5.65 7.91
CA GLY A 42 15.09 -6.69 7.17
C GLY A 42 13.65 -6.30 6.83
N ALA A 43 13.10 -5.26 7.48
CA ALA A 43 11.86 -4.63 7.02
C ALA A 43 12.05 -3.84 5.71
N PHE A 44 13.28 -3.52 5.35
CA PHE A 44 13.67 -2.84 4.11
C PHE A 44 14.31 -3.79 3.09
N ASP A 45 14.64 -5.03 3.47
CA ASP A 45 14.88 -6.05 2.48
C ASP A 45 13.59 -6.21 1.68
N THR A 46 13.62 -5.73 0.44
CA THR A 46 12.52 -6.01 -0.49
C THR A 46 12.34 -7.52 -0.50
N PRO A 47 11.15 -8.04 -0.13
CA PRO A 47 10.93 -9.47 -0.25
C PRO A 47 11.30 -9.85 -1.68
N ASP A 48 12.09 -10.91 -1.85
CA ASP A 48 12.34 -11.55 -3.14
C ASP A 48 11.03 -12.21 -3.61
N VAL A 49 10.07 -11.37 -3.88
CA VAL A 49 8.77 -11.68 -4.49
C VAL A 49 8.96 -11.32 -5.93
N GLY A 50 9.05 -12.31 -6.81
CA GLY A 50 9.23 -12.11 -8.24
C GLY A 50 8.46 -10.89 -8.74
N ASP A 51 9.21 -9.89 -9.17
CA ASP A 51 8.85 -8.55 -9.57
C ASP A 51 7.60 -7.96 -8.86
N PRO A 52 7.73 -7.49 -7.60
CA PRO A 52 6.64 -6.82 -6.87
C PRO A 52 6.23 -5.50 -7.54
N GLY A 53 6.99 -5.03 -8.52
CA GLY A 53 6.79 -3.77 -9.21
C GLY A 53 5.41 -3.62 -9.81
N GLU A 54 4.88 -4.65 -10.46
CA GLU A 54 3.54 -4.59 -11.06
C GLU A 54 2.40 -4.69 -10.04
N GLN A 55 2.60 -5.42 -8.94
CA GLN A 55 1.53 -5.67 -7.97
C GLN A 55 1.31 -4.53 -6.99
N ALA A 56 2.36 -3.82 -6.61
CA ALA A 56 2.29 -2.72 -5.64
C ALA A 56 2.12 -1.33 -6.26
N GLN A 57 2.35 -1.18 -7.57
CA GLN A 57 2.10 0.08 -8.30
C GLN A 57 0.62 0.43 -8.44
N GLY A 58 -0.25 -0.55 -8.21
CA GLY A 58 -1.66 -0.45 -8.57
C GLY A 58 -1.90 -0.77 -10.04
N VAL A 59 -3.11 -1.20 -10.34
CA VAL A 59 -3.51 -1.52 -11.71
C VAL A 59 -3.75 -0.22 -12.45
N VAL A 60 -2.79 0.22 -13.23
CA VAL A 60 -2.89 1.42 -14.08
C VAL A 60 -3.64 1.12 -15.39
N ILE A 61 -3.92 -0.16 -15.67
CA ILE A 61 -4.62 -0.63 -16.87
C ILE A 61 -5.95 -1.26 -16.44
N THR A 62 -7.01 -1.01 -17.20
CA THR A 62 -8.29 -1.72 -17.00
C THR A 62 -8.08 -3.22 -17.17
N ARG A 63 -8.39 -3.98 -16.12
CA ARG A 63 -8.37 -5.45 -16.16
C ARG A 63 -9.73 -6.00 -16.52
N GLN A 64 -9.78 -7.07 -17.32
CA GLN A 64 -10.99 -7.83 -17.58
C GLN A 64 -10.85 -9.20 -16.94
N GLY A 65 -11.92 -9.70 -16.31
CA GLY A 65 -11.96 -11.05 -15.79
C GLY A 65 -12.74 -11.19 -14.48
N THR A 66 -13.35 -12.35 -14.28
CA THR A 66 -14.22 -12.66 -13.14
C THR A 66 -13.45 -12.98 -11.84
N ASN A 67 -12.14 -13.24 -11.92
CA ASN A 67 -11.32 -13.68 -10.79
C ASN A 67 -10.26 -12.65 -10.36
N ASN A 68 -10.38 -11.40 -10.79
CA ASN A 68 -9.45 -10.36 -10.37
C ASN A 68 -9.73 -9.93 -8.92
N PRO A 69 -8.74 -9.98 -8.03
CA PRO A 69 -8.92 -9.51 -6.66
C PRO A 69 -9.17 -7.99 -6.65
N ILE A 70 -10.18 -7.58 -5.90
CA ILE A 70 -10.52 -6.16 -5.73
C ILE A 70 -9.51 -5.53 -4.77
N PRO A 71 -8.75 -4.50 -5.18
CA PRO A 71 -7.73 -3.92 -4.31
C PRO A 71 -8.34 -3.09 -3.18
N VAL A 72 -7.53 -2.81 -2.16
CA VAL A 72 -7.78 -1.75 -1.19
C VAL A 72 -6.88 -0.57 -1.50
N VAL A 73 -7.44 0.63 -1.58
CA VAL A 73 -6.68 1.85 -1.81
C VAL A 73 -6.64 2.67 -0.52
N TYR A 74 -5.45 2.91 0.03
CA TYR A 74 -5.22 3.85 1.11
C TYR A 74 -4.59 5.13 0.56
N GLY A 75 -5.03 6.29 1.08
CA GLY A 75 -4.55 7.58 0.60
C GLY A 75 -5.00 7.88 -0.83
N PHE A 76 -4.13 8.48 -1.64
CA PHE A 76 -4.41 8.94 -2.99
C PHE A 76 -3.63 8.15 -4.04
N ARG A 77 -4.33 7.42 -4.93
CA ARG A 77 -3.70 6.56 -5.94
C ARG A 77 -4.52 6.50 -7.21
N ARG A 78 -3.85 6.21 -8.33
CA ARG A 78 -4.47 5.92 -9.63
C ARG A 78 -4.75 4.42 -9.77
N THR A 79 -5.92 4.07 -10.30
CA THR A 79 -6.31 2.70 -10.66
C THR A 79 -7.01 2.66 -12.01
N GLY A 80 -6.80 1.58 -12.77
CA GLY A 80 -7.51 1.35 -14.04
C GLY A 80 -8.90 0.72 -13.86
N GLY A 81 -9.27 0.36 -12.63
CA GLY A 81 -10.49 -0.39 -12.36
C GLY A 81 -10.48 -1.82 -12.91
N ILE A 82 -11.44 -2.59 -12.46
CA ILE A 82 -11.70 -3.96 -12.96
C ILE A 82 -13.03 -3.93 -13.70
N ASN A 83 -13.04 -4.24 -14.99
CA ASN A 83 -14.28 -4.36 -15.74
C ASN A 83 -15.05 -5.60 -15.26
N ILE A 84 -16.14 -5.38 -14.53
CA ILE A 84 -17.01 -6.43 -13.98
C ILE A 84 -18.28 -6.64 -14.79
N PHE A 85 -18.60 -5.70 -15.69
CA PHE A 85 -19.75 -5.79 -16.58
C PHE A 85 -19.52 -4.90 -17.80
N SER A 86 -19.86 -5.40 -18.98
CA SER A 86 -19.91 -4.60 -20.20
C SER A 86 -21.02 -5.12 -21.10
N GLU A 87 -21.77 -4.18 -21.67
CA GLU A 87 -22.87 -4.46 -22.60
C GLU A 87 -23.00 -3.33 -23.61
N THR A 88 -23.31 -3.70 -24.86
CA THR A 88 -23.70 -2.75 -25.89
C THR A 88 -25.22 -2.74 -26.03
N ASN A 89 -25.81 -1.57 -26.24
CA ASN A 89 -27.26 -1.38 -26.39
C ASN A 89 -27.56 -0.22 -27.37
N GLY A 90 -28.84 -0.13 -27.76
CA GLY A 90 -29.32 0.85 -28.73
C GLY A 90 -29.21 0.38 -30.17
N GLU A 91 -29.81 1.14 -31.09
CA GLU A 91 -29.71 0.86 -32.54
C GLU A 91 -28.24 0.83 -32.97
N THR A 92 -27.81 -0.20 -33.67
CA THR A 92 -26.44 -0.40 -34.14
C THR A 92 -25.39 -0.45 -33.04
N ASN A 93 -25.76 -0.88 -31.80
CA ASN A 93 -24.84 -0.93 -30.63
C ASN A 93 -24.23 0.45 -30.31
N ARG A 94 -25.03 1.50 -30.42
CA ARG A 94 -24.59 2.90 -30.23
C ARG A 94 -24.01 3.18 -28.86
N TYR A 95 -24.51 2.51 -27.80
CA TYR A 95 -24.09 2.72 -26.43
C TYR A 95 -23.33 1.53 -25.90
N LEU A 96 -22.18 1.76 -25.29
CA LEU A 96 -21.44 0.80 -24.49
C LEU A 96 -21.56 1.19 -23.02
N TYR A 97 -22.12 0.30 -22.21
CA TYR A 97 -22.16 0.41 -20.75
C TYR A 97 -21.04 -0.43 -20.16
N VAL A 98 -20.27 0.15 -19.26
CA VAL A 98 -19.20 -0.55 -18.55
C VAL A 98 -19.28 -0.23 -17.08
N VAL A 99 -19.14 -1.25 -16.23
CA VAL A 99 -19.02 -1.11 -14.79
C VAL A 99 -17.61 -1.48 -14.38
N TYR A 100 -16.92 -0.51 -13.80
CA TYR A 100 -15.57 -0.67 -13.29
C TYR A 100 -15.58 -0.75 -11.77
N ALA A 101 -15.21 -1.89 -11.19
CA ALA A 101 -14.89 -1.99 -9.77
C ALA A 101 -13.55 -1.29 -9.52
N LEU A 102 -13.53 -0.33 -8.61
CA LEU A 102 -12.33 0.47 -8.33
C LEU A 102 -11.53 -0.13 -7.18
N CYS A 103 -12.16 -0.26 -6.02
CA CYS A 103 -11.54 -0.81 -4.82
C CYS A 103 -12.58 -1.12 -3.72
N GLU A 104 -12.14 -1.74 -2.63
CA GLU A 104 -12.94 -1.91 -1.41
C GLU A 104 -13.27 -0.54 -0.79
N GLY A 105 -14.53 -0.33 -0.43
CA GLY A 105 -15.03 0.91 0.18
C GLY A 105 -15.27 0.79 1.69
N PRO A 106 -15.76 1.84 2.35
CA PRO A 106 -16.08 3.15 1.76
C PRO A 106 -14.85 4.02 1.47
N ILE A 107 -14.87 4.73 0.35
CA ILE A 107 -13.82 5.65 -0.07
C ILE A 107 -14.26 7.11 0.06
N GLN A 108 -13.31 8.05 0.01
CA GLN A 108 -13.62 9.48 0.04
C GLN A 108 -14.23 9.97 -1.27
N GLY A 109 -13.69 9.50 -2.42
CA GLY A 109 -14.19 9.93 -3.71
C GLY A 109 -13.28 9.59 -4.88
N VAL A 110 -13.64 10.08 -6.05
CA VAL A 110 -12.90 9.91 -7.30
C VAL A 110 -12.48 11.29 -7.81
N GLY A 111 -11.21 11.46 -8.13
CA GLY A 111 -10.63 12.69 -8.67
C GLY A 111 -10.63 12.71 -10.19
N ARG A 112 -9.44 12.88 -10.78
CA ARG A 112 -9.26 12.91 -12.24
C ARG A 112 -9.64 11.57 -12.87
N ILE A 113 -10.20 11.65 -14.05
CA ILE A 113 -10.55 10.49 -14.87
C ILE A 113 -9.87 10.68 -16.23
N LEU A 114 -9.15 9.67 -16.66
CA LEU A 114 -8.52 9.68 -17.98
C LEU A 114 -9.11 8.58 -18.84
N ILE A 115 -9.44 8.92 -20.08
CA ILE A 115 -9.84 7.96 -21.10
C ILE A 115 -8.77 7.96 -22.19
N ASN A 116 -8.12 6.82 -22.42
CA ASN A 116 -7.00 6.71 -23.35
C ASN A 116 -5.94 7.81 -23.11
N ASP A 117 -5.59 8.03 -21.84
CA ASP A 117 -4.63 9.04 -21.35
C ASP A 117 -5.03 10.51 -21.56
N ILE A 118 -6.26 10.77 -21.97
CA ILE A 118 -6.82 12.12 -22.07
C ILE A 118 -7.72 12.39 -20.87
N GLU A 119 -7.38 13.40 -20.09
CA GLU A 119 -8.13 13.81 -18.91
C GLU A 119 -9.53 14.35 -19.30
N LEU A 120 -10.55 13.88 -18.56
CA LEU A 120 -11.89 14.44 -18.66
C LEU A 120 -12.01 15.75 -17.86
N PRO A 121 -12.86 16.67 -18.28
CA PRO A 121 -13.22 17.81 -17.45
C PRO A 121 -13.72 17.35 -16.07
N GLY A 122 -13.07 17.81 -15.02
CA GLY A 122 -13.38 17.43 -13.64
C GLY A 122 -14.58 18.21 -13.06
N PRO A 123 -15.08 17.80 -11.89
CA PRO A 123 -16.09 18.53 -11.17
C PRO A 123 -15.52 19.80 -10.54
N ALA A 124 -16.40 20.78 -10.29
CA ALA A 124 -16.04 21.89 -9.42
C ALA A 124 -15.56 21.35 -8.06
N GLY A 125 -14.34 21.71 -7.64
CA GLY A 125 -13.73 21.18 -6.43
C GLY A 125 -12.82 19.95 -6.62
N GLY A 126 -12.65 19.45 -7.84
CA GLY A 126 -11.64 18.45 -8.21
C GLY A 126 -11.92 17.01 -7.76
N ILE A 127 -13.06 16.74 -7.11
CA ILE A 127 -13.41 15.41 -6.61
C ILE A 127 -14.90 15.11 -6.73
N TYR A 128 -15.23 13.93 -7.24
CA TYR A 128 -16.59 13.39 -7.25
C TYR A 128 -16.86 12.70 -5.91
N THR A 129 -17.89 13.15 -5.19
CA THR A 129 -18.27 12.64 -3.86
C THR A 129 -19.76 12.28 -3.73
N THR A 130 -20.52 12.41 -4.82
CA THR A 130 -21.97 12.14 -4.84
C THR A 130 -22.35 11.17 -5.95
N ASN A 131 -23.34 10.32 -5.70
CA ASN A 131 -23.88 9.37 -6.68
C ASN A 131 -24.75 10.05 -7.75
N ALA A 132 -24.33 11.21 -8.22
CA ALA A 132 -25.03 11.93 -9.28
C ALA A 132 -24.62 11.41 -10.65
N LEU A 133 -25.53 11.55 -11.62
CA LEU A 133 -25.21 11.34 -13.02
C LEU A 133 -24.41 12.55 -13.54
N HIS A 134 -23.24 12.29 -14.06
CA HIS A 134 -22.34 13.29 -14.63
C HIS A 134 -22.28 13.12 -16.16
N ASN A 135 -22.43 14.23 -16.89
CA ASN A 135 -22.21 14.28 -18.34
C ASN A 135 -20.88 14.98 -18.60
N VAL A 136 -20.18 14.56 -19.63
CA VAL A 136 -18.99 15.26 -20.11
C VAL A 136 -19.44 16.36 -21.08
N ASP A 137 -19.39 17.62 -20.64
CA ASP A 137 -19.97 18.76 -21.37
C ASP A 137 -18.92 19.57 -22.16
N SER A 138 -17.65 19.19 -22.09
CA SER A 138 -16.56 19.84 -22.82
C SER A 138 -15.45 18.87 -23.21
N GLY A 139 -14.48 19.34 -24.00
CA GLY A 139 -13.33 18.55 -24.45
C GLY A 139 -13.68 17.51 -25.51
N ARG A 140 -12.72 16.60 -25.79
CA ARG A 140 -12.80 15.59 -26.86
C ARG A 140 -14.01 14.66 -26.74
N TYR A 141 -14.46 14.38 -25.52
CA TYR A 141 -15.54 13.43 -25.23
C TYR A 141 -16.88 14.09 -24.95
N LYS A 142 -17.03 15.39 -25.29
CA LYS A 142 -18.25 16.18 -25.07
C LYS A 142 -19.49 15.46 -25.61
N GLY A 143 -20.48 15.27 -24.72
CA GLY A 143 -21.78 14.64 -25.03
C GLY A 143 -21.68 13.12 -25.28
N ARG A 144 -20.51 12.53 -25.21
CA ARG A 144 -20.25 11.13 -25.57
C ARG A 144 -20.08 10.21 -24.38
N VAL A 145 -19.83 10.76 -23.19
CA VAL A 145 -19.59 10.01 -21.97
C VAL A 145 -20.52 10.47 -20.87
N LYS A 146 -21.18 9.50 -20.23
CA LYS A 146 -21.89 9.69 -18.97
C LYS A 146 -21.30 8.80 -17.90
N MET A 147 -21.30 9.28 -16.67
CA MET A 147 -20.66 8.61 -15.54
C MET A 147 -21.52 8.69 -14.28
N GLU A 148 -21.43 7.65 -13.45
CA GLU A 148 -22.04 7.58 -12.13
C GLU A 148 -21.06 6.88 -11.20
N PHE A 149 -20.87 7.39 -9.95
CA PHE A 149 -19.91 6.85 -9.02
C PHE A 149 -20.59 6.37 -7.75
N PHE A 150 -20.08 5.26 -7.23
CA PHE A 150 -20.52 4.64 -5.98
C PHE A 150 -19.30 4.40 -5.11
N TYR A 151 -19.38 4.80 -3.85
CA TYR A 151 -18.20 4.95 -3.00
C TYR A 151 -18.00 3.79 -2.02
N GLY A 152 -18.80 2.73 -2.12
CA GLY A 152 -18.67 1.53 -1.28
C GLY A 152 -19.30 1.69 0.10
N GLU A 153 -20.29 2.56 0.25
CA GLU A 153 -21.10 2.63 1.46
C GLU A 153 -22.03 1.41 1.55
N ASP A 154 -22.36 0.97 2.76
CA ASP A 154 -23.24 -0.19 2.97
C ASP A 154 -24.66 0.04 2.42
N ALA A 155 -25.15 1.26 2.49
CA ALA A 155 -26.47 1.68 2.03
C ALA A 155 -26.44 2.43 0.69
N GLN A 156 -25.42 2.21 -0.16
CA GLN A 156 -25.37 2.87 -1.46
C GLN A 156 -26.51 2.42 -2.38
N GLY A 157 -27.04 3.38 -3.17
CA GLY A 157 -28.14 3.14 -4.09
C GLY A 157 -27.76 2.33 -5.32
N GLN A 158 -28.75 2.08 -6.18
CA GLN A 158 -28.55 1.43 -7.47
C GLN A 158 -28.15 2.45 -8.53
N SER A 159 -27.33 2.05 -9.49
CA SER A 159 -27.01 2.88 -10.64
C SER A 159 -28.21 3.07 -11.57
N LYS A 160 -28.56 4.32 -11.83
CA LYS A 160 -29.55 4.67 -12.85
C LYS A 160 -29.02 4.38 -14.24
N LEU A 161 -27.74 4.67 -14.45
CA LEU A 161 -27.07 4.51 -15.73
C LEU A 161 -26.92 3.02 -16.11
N ALA A 162 -26.57 2.14 -15.16
CA ALA A 162 -26.49 0.70 -15.40
C ALA A 162 -27.89 0.10 -15.69
N ASN A 163 -28.95 0.65 -15.09
CA ASN A 163 -30.31 0.20 -15.33
C ASN A 163 -30.86 0.55 -16.75
N GLU A 164 -30.18 1.42 -17.49
CA GLU A 164 -30.47 1.67 -18.92
C GLU A 164 -30.03 0.47 -19.79
N SER A 165 -29.11 -0.39 -19.30
CA SER A 165 -28.69 -1.60 -20.02
C SER A 165 -29.77 -2.68 -19.97
N ALA A 166 -29.78 -3.58 -20.93
CA ALA A 166 -30.78 -4.64 -21.02
C ALA A 166 -30.57 -5.78 -20.04
N THR A 167 -29.30 -6.16 -19.81
CA THR A 167 -28.93 -7.37 -19.06
C THR A 167 -28.39 -7.10 -17.66
N TRP A 168 -28.08 -5.83 -17.32
CA TRP A 168 -27.74 -5.51 -15.94
C TRP A 168 -28.85 -5.96 -15.01
N PRO A 169 -28.56 -6.78 -13.99
CA PRO A 169 -29.62 -7.34 -13.16
C PRO A 169 -30.46 -6.27 -12.48
N LYS A 170 -31.74 -6.21 -12.83
CA LYS A 170 -32.71 -5.22 -12.33
C LYS A 170 -33.13 -5.41 -10.87
N LYS A 171 -32.68 -6.47 -10.18
CA LYS A 171 -32.88 -6.66 -8.75
C LYS A 171 -31.74 -6.00 -7.98
N PRO A 172 -31.97 -5.54 -6.73
CA PRO A 172 -31.12 -4.55 -6.06
C PRO A 172 -29.66 -5.03 -5.98
N ARG A 173 -28.84 -4.51 -6.87
CA ARG A 173 -27.38 -4.75 -6.85
C ARG A 173 -26.69 -3.41 -6.66
N ALA A 174 -26.77 -2.92 -5.44
CA ALA A 174 -26.07 -1.72 -5.03
C ALA A 174 -24.57 -1.99 -4.79
N LEU A 175 -24.10 -3.25 -4.85
CA LEU A 175 -22.72 -3.69 -4.57
C LEU A 175 -22.17 -3.06 -3.29
N PRO A 176 -22.81 -3.28 -2.12
CA PRO A 176 -22.40 -2.67 -0.86
C PRO A 176 -20.94 -3.05 -0.53
N GLY A 177 -20.20 -2.11 0.04
CA GLY A 177 -18.79 -2.28 0.36
C GLY A 177 -17.84 -2.16 -0.83
N LEU A 178 -18.33 -2.04 -2.07
CA LEU A 178 -17.54 -1.90 -3.28
C LEU A 178 -17.63 -0.49 -3.83
N ALA A 179 -16.49 0.18 -4.00
CA ALA A 179 -16.43 1.42 -4.77
C ALA A 179 -16.34 1.09 -6.27
N TYR A 180 -17.25 1.65 -7.06
CA TYR A 180 -17.30 1.37 -8.48
C TYR A 180 -17.77 2.58 -9.29
N ALA A 181 -17.43 2.60 -10.57
CA ALA A 181 -17.88 3.57 -11.55
C ALA A 181 -18.72 2.88 -12.62
N VAL A 182 -19.82 3.51 -13.00
CA VAL A 182 -20.61 3.11 -14.18
C VAL A 182 -20.37 4.16 -15.25
N MET A 183 -19.97 3.73 -16.42
CA MET A 183 -19.73 4.60 -17.55
C MET A 183 -20.54 4.16 -18.77
N ARG A 184 -21.12 5.12 -19.46
CA ARG A 184 -21.75 4.93 -20.77
C ARG A 184 -20.97 5.70 -21.80
N PHE A 185 -20.49 4.99 -22.82
CA PHE A 185 -19.83 5.56 -23.98
C PHE A 185 -20.79 5.54 -25.16
N GLU A 186 -20.86 6.64 -25.91
CA GLU A 186 -21.73 6.76 -27.07
C GLU A 186 -20.89 6.77 -28.34
N TRP A 187 -21.03 5.70 -29.14
CA TRP A 187 -20.46 5.62 -30.49
C TRP A 187 -21.29 6.42 -31.46
N LYS A 188 -20.62 7.13 -32.35
CA LYS A 188 -21.27 7.73 -33.52
C LYS A 188 -20.95 6.84 -34.72
N GLU A 189 -21.94 6.61 -35.54
CA GLU A 189 -21.73 5.95 -36.81
C GLU A 189 -20.74 6.74 -37.68
N VAL A 190 -19.74 6.08 -38.18
CA VAL A 190 -18.72 6.66 -39.05
C VAL A 190 -19.22 6.57 -40.47
N LYS A 191 -19.59 7.71 -41.10
CA LYS A 191 -20.09 7.78 -42.49
C LYS A 191 -19.05 8.41 -43.42
N THR A 192 -18.15 9.18 -42.88
CA THR A 192 -17.14 9.91 -43.64
C THR A 192 -15.74 9.70 -42.99
N GLN A 193 -14.69 10.01 -43.73
CA GLN A 193 -13.32 10.00 -43.20
C GLN A 193 -13.20 11.00 -42.04
N GLU A 194 -13.85 12.16 -42.13
CA GLU A 194 -13.87 13.15 -41.05
C GLU A 194 -14.55 12.61 -39.79
N ASP A 195 -15.64 11.82 -39.93
CA ASP A 195 -16.25 11.12 -38.77
C ASP A 195 -15.30 10.09 -38.14
N ALA A 196 -14.50 9.38 -38.94
CA ALA A 196 -13.52 8.44 -38.48
C ALA A 196 -12.39 9.12 -37.68
N ASP A 197 -11.85 10.20 -38.24
CA ASP A 197 -10.77 10.99 -37.65
C ASP A 197 -11.20 11.67 -36.33
N ASN A 198 -12.48 12.06 -36.26
CA ASN A 198 -13.07 12.68 -35.07
C ASN A 198 -13.71 11.68 -34.08
N ASN A 199 -13.67 10.37 -34.37
CA ASN A 199 -14.22 9.37 -33.47
C ASN A 199 -13.29 9.13 -32.26
N PRO A 200 -13.70 9.50 -31.02
CA PRO A 200 -12.83 9.35 -29.86
C PRO A 200 -12.65 7.89 -29.41
N PHE A 201 -13.42 6.94 -29.98
CA PHE A 201 -13.45 5.54 -29.58
C PHE A 201 -13.05 4.55 -30.70
N ALA A 202 -12.28 5.00 -31.68
CA ALA A 202 -11.90 4.18 -32.84
C ALA A 202 -11.15 2.88 -32.47
N GLY A 203 -10.55 2.82 -31.27
CA GLY A 203 -9.74 1.68 -30.79
C GLY A 203 -10.50 0.60 -30.01
N GLY A 204 -11.83 0.61 -29.95
CA GLY A 204 -12.62 -0.37 -29.18
C GLY A 204 -12.99 0.09 -27.77
N ILE A 205 -12.98 -0.81 -26.77
CA ILE A 205 -13.29 -0.46 -25.37
C ILE A 205 -12.21 0.47 -24.83
N PRO A 206 -12.55 1.70 -24.37
CA PRO A 206 -11.56 2.65 -23.90
C PRO A 206 -10.84 2.16 -22.64
N ASN A 207 -9.55 2.43 -22.57
CA ASN A 207 -8.80 2.30 -21.32
C ASN A 207 -9.14 3.48 -20.42
N VAL A 208 -9.68 3.20 -19.22
CA VAL A 208 -10.08 4.24 -18.27
C VAL A 208 -9.21 4.14 -17.02
N LYS A 209 -8.70 5.30 -16.58
CA LYS A 209 -7.94 5.44 -15.34
C LYS A 209 -8.66 6.40 -14.40
N PHE A 210 -8.66 6.08 -13.13
CA PHE A 210 -9.32 6.84 -12.06
C PHE A 210 -8.32 7.21 -10.99
N ASP A 211 -8.25 8.48 -10.62
CA ASP A 211 -7.54 8.93 -9.44
C ASP A 211 -8.47 8.78 -8.23
N VAL A 212 -8.14 7.89 -7.33
CA VAL A 212 -8.99 7.51 -6.20
C VAL A 212 -8.46 8.10 -4.91
N PHE A 213 -9.31 8.86 -4.21
CA PHE A 213 -9.15 9.21 -2.80
C PHE A 213 -9.71 8.05 -1.99
N GLY A 214 -8.81 7.24 -1.45
CA GLY A 214 -9.08 5.89 -1.01
C GLY A 214 -9.90 5.77 0.26
N ARG A 215 -9.70 4.66 0.93
CA ARG A 215 -10.52 4.19 2.02
C ARG A 215 -10.59 5.17 3.19
N LYS A 216 -11.82 5.35 3.71
CA LYS A 216 -12.05 5.99 5.00
C LYS A 216 -11.65 5.03 6.11
N VAL A 217 -10.81 5.48 7.03
CA VAL A 217 -10.29 4.67 8.14
C VAL A 217 -10.54 5.36 9.48
N TYR A 218 -10.60 4.58 10.55
CA TYR A 218 -10.72 5.09 11.90
C TYR A 218 -9.42 5.80 12.31
N ASP A 219 -9.54 7.00 12.89
CA ASP A 219 -8.38 7.69 13.46
C ASP A 219 -8.17 7.25 14.91
N VAL A 220 -7.10 6.52 15.16
CA VAL A 220 -6.75 6.02 16.49
C VAL A 220 -6.52 7.15 17.51
N ARG A 221 -6.26 8.38 17.05
CA ARG A 221 -6.09 9.56 17.91
C ARG A 221 -7.40 10.08 18.51
N ALA A 222 -8.55 9.72 17.91
CA ALA A 222 -9.86 10.02 18.47
C ALA A 222 -10.09 9.31 19.81
N HIS A 223 -9.23 8.35 20.14
CA HIS A 223 -9.25 7.63 21.41
C HIS A 223 -8.31 8.30 22.43
N GLY A 224 -8.75 8.45 23.70
CA GLY A 224 -7.98 9.14 24.74
C GLY A 224 -6.52 8.70 24.86
N SER A 225 -5.63 9.59 25.32
CA SER A 225 -4.18 9.50 25.16
C SER A 225 -3.45 8.35 25.86
N THR A 226 -4.01 7.77 26.88
CA THR A 226 -3.33 6.84 27.80
C THR A 226 -3.83 5.40 27.71
N VAL A 227 -4.80 5.10 26.85
CA VAL A 227 -5.47 3.80 26.84
C VAL A 227 -4.72 2.84 25.94
N SER A 228 -4.25 1.74 26.52
CA SER A 228 -3.62 0.64 25.77
C SER A 228 -4.63 -0.17 24.94
N LEU A 229 -5.92 -0.04 25.24
CA LEU A 229 -7.02 -0.70 24.53
C LEU A 229 -7.77 0.30 23.65
N ILE A 230 -8.05 -0.09 22.41
CA ILE A 230 -8.96 0.65 21.55
C ILE A 230 -10.38 0.23 21.94
N SER A 231 -11.28 1.20 22.22
CA SER A 231 -12.67 0.87 22.57
C SER A 231 -13.52 0.56 21.34
N GLY A 232 -14.54 -0.24 21.54
CA GLY A 232 -15.44 -0.67 20.48
C GLY A 232 -14.88 -1.76 19.58
N THR A 233 -15.73 -2.29 18.73
CA THR A 233 -15.36 -3.27 17.70
C THR A 233 -14.91 -2.55 16.42
N TYR A 234 -14.21 -3.25 15.52
CA TYR A 234 -13.88 -2.73 14.19
C TYR A 234 -15.13 -2.14 13.51
N ALA A 235 -16.22 -2.90 13.44
CA ALA A 235 -17.46 -2.46 12.77
C ALA A 235 -18.07 -1.19 13.39
N SER A 236 -18.10 -1.08 14.72
CA SER A 236 -18.66 0.10 15.38
C SER A 236 -17.89 1.39 15.11
N ARG A 237 -16.58 1.29 14.86
CA ARG A 237 -15.72 2.44 14.57
C ARG A 237 -15.79 2.92 13.11
N GLN A 238 -16.31 2.07 12.20
CA GLN A 238 -16.43 2.43 10.78
C GLN A 238 -17.39 3.60 10.56
N SER A 239 -18.41 3.79 11.39
CA SER A 239 -19.34 4.93 11.29
C SER A 239 -18.66 6.30 11.47
N GLY A 240 -17.53 6.35 12.16
CA GLY A 240 -16.72 7.55 12.37
C GLY A 240 -15.46 7.61 11.50
N ALA A 241 -15.28 6.67 10.57
CA ALA A 241 -14.12 6.62 9.70
C ALA A 241 -14.07 7.81 8.74
N LYS A 242 -12.87 8.35 8.54
CA LYS A 242 -12.59 9.49 7.66
C LYS A 242 -11.46 9.16 6.70
N TYR A 243 -11.41 9.89 5.60
CA TYR A 243 -10.27 9.80 4.70
C TYR A 243 -8.97 10.14 5.44
N SER A 244 -7.98 9.28 5.29
CA SER A 244 -6.68 9.45 5.94
C SER A 244 -5.59 8.79 5.12
N PHE A 245 -4.44 9.40 5.11
CA PHE A 245 -3.17 8.85 4.61
C PHE A 245 -2.15 8.70 5.74
N ASN A 246 -2.62 8.67 6.99
CA ASN A 246 -1.77 8.40 8.15
C ASN A 246 -1.42 6.90 8.19
N PRO A 247 -0.12 6.54 8.13
CA PRO A 247 0.30 5.14 8.04
C PRO A 247 -0.21 4.25 9.19
N ALA A 248 -0.29 4.79 10.43
CA ALA A 248 -0.77 4.02 11.57
C ALA A 248 -2.26 3.67 11.45
N ASN A 249 -3.08 4.61 10.96
CA ASN A 249 -4.51 4.38 10.78
C ASN A 249 -4.78 3.40 9.63
N CYS A 250 -4.05 3.53 8.52
CA CYS A 250 -4.15 2.61 7.38
C CYS A 250 -3.73 1.18 7.77
N LEU A 251 -2.62 1.05 8.50
CA LEU A 251 -2.15 -0.24 8.99
C LEU A 251 -3.13 -0.84 10.01
N LEU A 252 -3.70 -0.04 10.90
CA LEU A 252 -4.70 -0.50 11.88
C LEU A 252 -5.93 -1.06 11.18
N ASP A 253 -6.46 -0.35 10.17
CA ASP A 253 -7.59 -0.82 9.38
C ASP A 253 -7.28 -2.17 8.72
N TYR A 254 -6.10 -2.31 8.11
CA TYR A 254 -5.69 -3.56 7.48
C TYR A 254 -5.55 -4.72 8.47
N LEU A 255 -4.99 -4.47 9.65
CA LEU A 255 -4.82 -5.51 10.68
C LEU A 255 -6.15 -6.01 11.24
N GLU A 256 -7.13 -5.12 11.41
CA GLU A 256 -8.41 -5.46 12.03
C GLU A 256 -9.46 -5.96 11.05
N ASN A 257 -9.37 -5.58 9.77
CA ASN A 257 -10.40 -5.91 8.79
C ASN A 257 -10.46 -7.44 8.53
N PRO A 258 -11.65 -8.09 8.77
CA PRO A 258 -11.78 -9.54 8.59
C PRO A 258 -11.99 -9.96 7.12
N ARG A 259 -12.31 -9.03 6.21
CA ARG A 259 -12.65 -9.35 4.82
C ARG A 259 -11.42 -9.40 3.92
N TYR A 260 -10.56 -8.38 3.99
CA TYR A 260 -9.39 -8.25 3.11
C TYR A 260 -8.07 -8.13 3.88
N GLY A 261 -8.12 -8.00 5.20
CA GLY A 261 -6.96 -7.81 6.05
C GLY A 261 -6.68 -9.03 6.94
N CYS A 262 -5.99 -8.78 8.06
CA CYS A 262 -5.55 -9.83 8.97
C CYS A 262 -6.66 -10.37 9.88
N GLY A 263 -7.78 -9.66 10.07
CA GLY A 263 -8.85 -10.06 10.98
C GLY A 263 -8.43 -10.15 12.46
N ILE A 264 -7.38 -9.41 12.84
CA ILE A 264 -6.87 -9.42 14.22
C ILE A 264 -7.86 -8.71 15.14
N SER A 265 -8.27 -9.40 16.20
CA SER A 265 -9.15 -8.80 17.21
C SER A 265 -8.52 -7.54 17.81
N THR A 266 -9.30 -6.47 17.93
CA THR A 266 -8.92 -5.21 18.58
C THR A 266 -8.24 -5.40 19.94
N ALA A 267 -8.66 -6.40 20.73
CA ALA A 267 -8.06 -6.69 22.03
C ALA A 267 -6.60 -7.13 21.96
N LYS A 268 -6.14 -7.64 20.80
CA LYS A 268 -4.76 -8.04 20.57
C LYS A 268 -3.88 -6.92 19.98
N ILE A 269 -4.42 -5.71 19.85
CA ILE A 269 -3.69 -4.55 19.34
C ILE A 269 -3.48 -3.56 20.50
N HIS A 270 -2.26 -3.04 20.61
CA HIS A 270 -1.91 -2.04 21.61
C HIS A 270 -2.20 -0.63 21.09
N GLY A 271 -3.41 -0.12 21.33
CA GLY A 271 -3.89 1.16 20.80
C GLY A 271 -2.99 2.36 21.09
N GLY A 272 -2.41 2.42 22.31
CA GLY A 272 -1.49 3.51 22.69
C GLY A 272 -0.25 3.59 21.79
N SER A 273 0.31 2.46 21.33
CA SER A 273 1.46 2.47 20.42
C SER A 273 1.09 2.97 19.01
N PHE A 274 -0.10 2.58 18.53
CA PHE A 274 -0.61 3.09 17.25
C PHE A 274 -0.92 4.59 17.32
N ARG A 275 -1.46 5.06 18.45
CA ARG A 275 -1.70 6.49 18.65
C ARG A 275 -0.40 7.30 18.62
N ILE A 276 0.62 6.87 19.39
CA ILE A 276 1.93 7.53 19.39
C ILE A 276 2.52 7.57 17.98
N ALA A 277 2.42 6.46 17.24
CA ALA A 277 2.86 6.42 15.85
C ALA A 277 2.07 7.39 14.97
N ALA A 278 0.73 7.43 15.10
CA ALA A 278 -0.12 8.33 14.35
C ALA A 278 0.20 9.82 14.61
N ASP A 279 0.46 10.17 15.87
CA ASP A 279 0.85 11.53 16.24
C ASP A 279 2.20 11.92 15.59
N LYS A 280 3.18 11.00 15.59
CA LYS A 280 4.49 11.21 14.94
C LYS A 280 4.36 11.42 13.44
N PHE A 281 3.54 10.64 12.75
CA PHE A 281 3.34 10.77 11.30
C PHE A 281 2.67 12.09 10.88
N GLU A 282 1.84 12.67 11.76
CA GLU A 282 1.17 13.95 11.50
C GLU A 282 2.04 15.16 11.87
N GLN A 283 3.16 14.97 12.53
CA GLN A 283 4.07 16.08 12.83
C GLN A 283 4.46 16.80 11.55
N GLN A 284 4.43 18.14 11.63
CA GLN A 284 4.92 18.97 10.54
C GLN A 284 6.44 19.02 10.59
N VAL A 285 7.06 18.65 9.48
CA VAL A 285 8.51 18.68 9.32
C VAL A 285 8.89 19.63 8.18
N ASN A 286 10.04 20.26 8.32
CA ASN A 286 10.60 21.10 7.28
C ASN A 286 11.42 20.24 6.34
N TYR A 287 10.94 20.01 5.13
CA TYR A 287 11.70 19.34 4.08
C TYR A 287 12.81 20.23 3.51
N SER A 288 12.53 21.54 3.48
CA SER A 288 13.48 22.60 3.09
C SER A 288 13.15 23.90 3.82
N SER A 289 13.89 24.96 3.57
CA SER A 289 13.60 26.30 4.13
C SER A 289 12.25 26.86 3.69
N THR A 290 11.66 26.36 2.62
CA THR A 290 10.42 26.86 2.01
C THR A 290 9.30 25.81 1.93
N GLN A 291 9.59 24.55 2.24
CA GLN A 291 8.63 23.46 2.10
C GLN A 291 8.44 22.72 3.42
N GLN A 292 7.21 22.67 3.88
CA GLN A 292 6.78 21.92 5.06
C GLN A 292 5.75 20.87 4.66
N GLY A 293 5.70 19.79 5.42
CA GLY A 293 4.69 18.76 5.26
C GLY A 293 4.67 17.76 6.41
N ARG A 294 3.83 16.75 6.30
CA ARG A 294 3.75 15.70 7.30
C ARG A 294 4.99 14.82 7.29
N ALA A 295 5.42 14.36 8.45
CA ALA A 295 6.61 13.52 8.60
C ALA A 295 6.53 12.24 7.74
N LEU A 296 5.34 11.65 7.61
CA LEU A 296 5.14 10.49 6.75
C LEU A 296 3.68 10.39 6.28
N THR A 297 3.49 9.99 5.03
CA THR A 297 2.17 9.70 4.44
C THR A 297 2.17 8.33 3.79
N MET A 298 1.03 7.67 3.78
CA MET A 298 0.84 6.37 3.12
C MET A 298 -0.19 6.50 1.99
N ASN A 299 0.24 6.18 0.78
CA ASN A 299 -0.60 6.12 -0.40
C ASN A 299 -0.37 4.75 -1.06
N ALA A 300 -1.16 3.76 -0.67
CA ALA A 300 -0.92 2.37 -1.02
C ALA A 300 -2.08 1.75 -1.80
N VAL A 301 -1.75 0.87 -2.74
CA VAL A 301 -2.70 -0.08 -3.34
C VAL A 301 -2.36 -1.46 -2.82
N VAL A 302 -3.26 -2.03 -2.03
CA VAL A 302 -3.09 -3.35 -1.43
C VAL A 302 -3.78 -4.40 -2.30
N ASN A 303 -3.02 -5.37 -2.79
CA ASN A 303 -3.55 -6.47 -3.56
C ASN A 303 -4.17 -7.52 -2.62
N THR A 304 -5.50 -7.66 -2.64
CA THR A 304 -6.21 -8.63 -1.78
C THR A 304 -6.00 -10.09 -2.21
N GLY A 305 -5.43 -10.33 -3.39
CA GLY A 305 -5.02 -11.67 -3.85
C GLY A 305 -3.65 -12.11 -3.36
N ALA A 306 -2.85 -11.19 -2.80
CA ALA A 306 -1.55 -11.51 -2.21
C ALA A 306 -1.70 -12.01 -0.76
N LYS A 307 -0.65 -12.64 -0.24
CA LYS A 307 -0.65 -13.08 1.16
C LYS A 307 -0.73 -11.89 2.11
N VAL A 308 -1.54 -12.05 3.16
CA VAL A 308 -1.77 -11.01 4.16
C VAL A 308 -0.47 -10.53 4.80
N ILE A 309 0.49 -11.45 5.02
CA ILE A 309 1.79 -11.12 5.61
C ILE A 309 2.65 -10.25 4.67
N GLU A 310 2.59 -10.48 3.37
CA GLU A 310 3.31 -9.69 2.37
C GLU A 310 2.77 -8.26 2.32
N ASN A 311 1.45 -8.11 2.27
CA ASN A 311 0.81 -6.80 2.36
C ASN A 311 1.14 -6.08 3.67
N THR A 312 1.15 -6.81 4.79
CA THR A 312 1.53 -6.24 6.10
C THR A 312 2.97 -5.74 6.10
N LYS A 313 3.90 -6.50 5.51
CA LYS A 313 5.31 -6.07 5.36
C LYS A 313 5.43 -4.80 4.52
N ILE A 314 4.72 -4.71 3.40
CA ILE A 314 4.69 -3.52 2.53
C ILE A 314 4.18 -2.29 3.30
N LEU A 315 3.08 -2.44 4.04
CA LEU A 315 2.51 -1.35 4.83
C LEU A 315 3.43 -0.94 6.00
N LEU A 316 4.07 -1.90 6.66
CA LEU A 316 5.06 -1.63 7.73
C LEU A 316 6.30 -0.93 7.18
N ALA A 317 6.83 -1.36 6.04
CA ALA A 317 7.96 -0.70 5.39
C ALA A 317 7.62 0.76 5.04
N GLY A 318 6.45 0.99 4.45
CA GLY A 318 5.95 2.34 4.17
C GLY A 318 5.71 3.20 5.43
N ALA A 319 5.44 2.57 6.57
CA ALA A 319 5.29 3.23 7.87
C ALA A 319 6.62 3.40 8.63
N ARG A 320 7.76 2.96 8.10
CA ARG A 320 9.04 2.87 8.84
C ARG A 320 8.84 2.19 10.21
N GLY A 321 7.98 1.18 10.24
CA GLY A 321 7.48 0.58 11.46
C GLY A 321 7.92 -0.86 11.65
N THR A 322 8.02 -1.26 12.91
CA THR A 322 8.14 -2.66 13.33
C THR A 322 6.96 -3.01 14.23
N MET A 323 6.52 -4.25 14.18
CA MET A 323 5.33 -4.67 14.93
C MET A 323 5.63 -5.89 15.82
N PRO A 324 6.37 -5.72 16.94
CA PRO A 324 6.59 -6.79 17.89
C PRO A 324 5.31 -7.21 18.60
N TYR A 325 5.18 -8.52 18.83
CA TYR A 325 4.15 -9.09 19.70
C TYR A 325 4.70 -9.18 21.12
N SER A 326 4.13 -8.43 22.03
CA SER A 326 4.59 -8.34 23.42
C SER A 326 3.40 -8.19 24.37
N GLN A 327 3.43 -8.96 25.48
CA GLN A 327 2.34 -8.96 26.48
C GLN A 327 0.96 -9.27 25.87
N GLY A 328 0.91 -10.22 24.95
CA GLY A 328 -0.32 -10.64 24.30
C GLY A 328 -0.89 -9.68 23.25
N ARG A 329 -0.13 -8.64 22.83
CA ARG A 329 -0.58 -7.60 21.91
C ARG A 329 0.48 -7.22 20.88
N TYR A 330 0.01 -6.88 19.68
CA TYR A 330 0.84 -6.26 18.65
C TYR A 330 1.04 -4.78 18.97
N LYS A 331 2.29 -4.34 18.97
CA LYS A 331 2.69 -2.94 19.24
C LYS A 331 3.32 -2.36 17.99
N LEU A 332 2.81 -1.23 17.50
CA LEU A 332 3.49 -0.50 16.44
C LEU A 332 4.61 0.34 17.04
N LYS A 333 5.84 0.04 16.68
CA LYS A 333 7.01 0.87 16.96
C LYS A 333 7.46 1.52 15.68
N VAL A 334 7.63 2.82 15.71
CA VAL A 334 8.09 3.62 14.59
C VAL A 334 9.50 4.07 14.87
N GLU A 335 10.33 4.00 13.87
CA GLU A 335 11.68 4.51 13.96
C GLU A 335 11.62 6.04 14.11
N ASP A 336 12.14 6.53 15.24
CA ASP A 336 12.29 7.97 15.50
C ASP A 336 13.50 8.50 14.72
N GLY A 337 13.35 8.60 13.40
CA GLY A 337 14.14 9.55 12.68
C GLY A 337 13.52 10.92 12.90
N GLY A 338 13.68 11.51 14.07
CA GLY A 338 13.48 12.95 14.19
C GLY A 338 14.17 13.58 13.00
N ASN A 339 13.60 14.59 12.35
CA ASN A 339 14.10 15.22 11.12
C ASN A 339 15.42 14.62 10.67
N ALA A 340 15.50 13.97 9.51
CA ALA A 340 16.70 13.22 9.08
C ALA A 340 18.00 14.05 9.19
N THR A 341 17.88 15.36 9.34
CA THR A 341 18.95 16.28 9.68
C THR A 341 19.47 16.13 11.11
N ASP A 342 18.74 15.44 12.02
CA ASP A 342 19.06 15.58 13.44
C ASP A 342 19.11 14.27 14.25
N ILE A 343 19.53 13.16 13.64
CA ILE A 343 19.89 11.94 14.40
C ILE A 343 21.06 12.22 15.38
N THR A 344 21.84 13.26 15.15
CA THR A 344 22.98 13.65 15.97
C THR A 344 22.60 14.50 17.19
N SER A 345 21.44 15.15 17.19
CA SER A 345 20.98 16.04 18.27
C SER A 345 19.71 15.55 18.99
N ALA A 346 19.11 14.43 18.54
CA ALA A 346 17.97 13.85 19.24
C ALA A 346 18.40 13.42 20.64
N THR A 347 17.77 13.94 21.67
CA THR A 347 17.92 13.44 23.04
C THR A 347 17.36 12.02 23.08
N VAL A 348 18.26 11.03 23.01
CA VAL A 348 17.89 9.62 23.10
C VAL A 348 17.51 9.34 24.55
N THR A 349 16.24 9.04 24.79
CA THR A 349 15.83 8.54 26.10
C THR A 349 16.33 7.11 26.26
N VAL A 350 17.24 6.89 27.20
CA VAL A 350 17.74 5.55 27.51
C VAL A 350 16.59 4.73 28.08
N ALA A 351 16.18 3.71 27.34
CA ALA A 351 15.09 2.82 27.76
C ALA A 351 15.56 1.71 28.71
N TYR A 352 16.84 1.34 28.61
CA TYR A 352 17.44 0.29 29.43
C TYR A 352 18.96 0.44 29.46
N ASP A 353 19.54 0.46 30.68
CA ASP A 353 20.97 0.51 30.88
C ASP A 353 21.54 -0.91 30.96
N VAL A 354 22.45 -1.26 30.06
CA VAL A 354 23.16 -2.52 30.05
C VAL A 354 24.38 -2.39 30.98
N THR A 355 24.32 -3.03 32.13
CA THR A 355 25.38 -2.99 33.15
C THR A 355 25.86 -4.40 33.49
N SER A 356 27.00 -4.50 34.17
CA SER A 356 27.51 -5.78 34.64
C SER A 356 26.56 -6.53 35.60
N LYS A 357 25.54 -5.85 36.14
CA LYS A 357 24.54 -6.43 37.03
C LYS A 357 23.38 -7.14 36.32
N ASN A 358 23.11 -6.75 35.09
CA ASN A 358 21.96 -7.24 34.30
C ASN A 358 22.41 -7.98 33.04
N VAL A 359 23.67 -8.20 32.81
CA VAL A 359 24.23 -9.02 31.73
C VAL A 359 24.70 -10.36 32.28
N ILE A 360 24.22 -11.43 31.67
CA ILE A 360 24.66 -12.81 31.95
C ILE A 360 25.63 -13.24 30.86
N GLY A 361 26.88 -13.49 31.24
CA GLY A 361 27.92 -13.91 30.29
C GLY A 361 28.66 -12.76 29.61
N GLY A 362 29.11 -12.99 28.38
CA GLY A 362 29.88 -12.02 27.62
C GLY A 362 29.01 -11.14 26.74
N ILE A 363 29.51 -9.95 26.41
CA ILE A 363 28.96 -9.09 25.37
C ILE A 363 29.75 -9.36 24.10
N THR A 364 29.07 -9.75 23.03
CA THR A 364 29.67 -9.91 21.71
C THR A 364 29.37 -8.68 20.86
N MET A 365 30.40 -8.06 20.32
CA MET A 365 30.30 -6.90 19.44
C MET A 365 30.73 -7.32 18.04
N ASN A 366 29.79 -7.32 17.10
CA ASN A 366 30.04 -7.64 15.70
C ASN A 366 30.00 -6.36 14.87
N GLY A 367 31.01 -6.13 14.04
CA GLY A 367 30.99 -5.10 13.00
C GLY A 367 30.19 -5.58 11.81
N GLU A 368 29.41 -4.69 11.20
CA GLU A 368 28.67 -4.98 9.97
C GLU A 368 29.62 -5.30 8.81
N ARG A 369 29.13 -6.16 7.91
CA ARG A 369 29.85 -6.49 6.68
C ARG A 369 29.90 -5.27 5.75
N LYS A 370 30.98 -5.14 4.96
CA LYS A 370 31.14 -4.05 3.97
C LYS A 370 29.92 -3.93 3.03
N ARG A 371 29.28 -5.05 2.68
CA ARG A 371 28.08 -5.08 1.81
C ARG A 371 26.84 -4.43 2.42
N SER A 372 26.81 -4.22 3.73
CA SER A 372 25.70 -3.56 4.42
C SER A 372 25.90 -2.05 4.60
N LYS A 373 27.06 -1.53 4.16
CA LYS A 373 27.37 -0.08 4.21
C LYS A 373 27.15 0.52 2.83
N PHE A 374 26.42 1.63 2.80
CA PHE A 374 26.17 2.37 1.57
C PHE A 374 26.88 3.72 1.60
N ASN A 375 27.41 4.17 0.46
CA ASN A 375 27.81 5.55 0.21
C ASN A 375 26.85 6.25 -0.76
N GLN A 376 25.93 5.48 -1.36
CA GLN A 376 24.81 5.97 -2.15
C GLN A 376 23.55 5.14 -1.84
N VAL A 377 22.43 5.80 -1.65
CA VAL A 377 21.12 5.16 -1.50
C VAL A 377 20.16 5.73 -2.51
N ILE A 378 19.51 4.86 -3.26
CA ILE A 378 18.50 5.18 -4.27
C ILE A 378 17.16 4.70 -3.73
N VAL A 379 16.17 5.60 -3.66
CA VAL A 379 14.81 5.29 -3.27
C VAL A 379 13.89 5.50 -4.45
N ASN A 380 13.25 4.41 -4.91
CA ASN A 380 12.21 4.46 -5.93
C ASN A 380 10.85 4.71 -5.27
N TYR A 381 10.10 5.64 -5.80
CA TYR A 381 8.77 6.02 -5.32
C TYR A 381 7.85 6.37 -6.49
N VAL A 382 6.55 6.56 -6.23
CA VAL A 382 5.55 6.90 -7.26
C VAL A 382 5.15 8.36 -7.13
N ASN A 383 5.29 9.16 -8.19
CA ASN A 383 4.98 10.58 -8.16
C ASN A 383 3.61 10.88 -8.82
N PRO A 384 2.61 11.36 -8.04
CA PRO A 384 1.29 11.73 -8.58
C PRO A 384 1.33 12.92 -9.54
N ASP A 385 2.25 13.86 -9.34
CA ASP A 385 2.39 15.06 -10.18
C ASP A 385 2.99 14.73 -11.57
N LEU A 386 3.64 13.57 -11.68
CA LEU A 386 4.18 13.00 -12.92
C LEU A 386 3.36 11.78 -13.36
N GLU A 387 2.04 11.88 -13.31
CA GLU A 387 1.10 10.86 -13.79
C GLU A 387 1.28 9.49 -13.13
N PHE A 388 1.66 9.47 -11.83
CA PHE A 388 1.94 8.25 -11.06
C PHE A 388 3.05 7.38 -11.64
N THR A 389 4.02 8.00 -12.31
CA THR A 389 5.22 7.29 -12.78
C THR A 389 6.20 7.05 -11.65
N ASN A 390 7.02 6.01 -11.81
CA ASN A 390 8.11 5.74 -10.89
C ASN A 390 9.20 6.80 -11.07
N GLN A 391 9.62 7.34 -9.94
CA GLN A 391 10.70 8.31 -9.83
C GLN A 391 11.74 7.83 -8.82
N GLN A 392 12.92 8.41 -8.85
CA GLN A 392 14.04 8.05 -7.99
C GLN A 392 14.53 9.28 -7.23
N GLU A 393 14.77 9.12 -5.92
CA GLU A 393 15.54 10.05 -5.11
C GLU A 393 16.85 9.41 -4.71
N VAL A 394 17.95 10.15 -4.88
CA VAL A 394 19.29 9.67 -4.62
C VAL A 394 19.92 10.48 -3.50
N TYR A 395 20.36 9.81 -2.46
CA TYR A 395 21.17 10.40 -1.40
C TYR A 395 22.58 9.83 -1.44
N ARG A 396 23.59 10.70 -1.62
CA ARG A 396 25.00 10.34 -1.77
C ARG A 396 25.89 11.25 -0.93
N VAL A 397 26.96 10.69 -0.36
CA VAL A 397 28.00 11.45 0.34
C VAL A 397 29.36 11.12 -0.29
N ASP A 398 29.90 12.06 -1.06
CA ASP A 398 31.14 11.86 -1.81
C ASP A 398 32.36 11.63 -0.89
N GLY A 399 32.41 12.26 0.29
CA GLY A 399 33.49 12.04 1.25
C GLY A 399 33.57 10.59 1.76
N ASP A 400 32.43 9.90 1.87
CA ASP A 400 32.39 8.51 2.28
C ASP A 400 32.82 7.55 1.17
N LYS A 401 32.61 7.92 -0.10
CA LYS A 401 33.14 7.16 -1.24
C LYS A 401 34.66 7.15 -1.22
N THR A 402 35.32 8.27 -0.90
CA THR A 402 36.77 8.35 -0.73
C THR A 402 37.26 7.48 0.45
N ILE A 403 36.53 7.47 1.58
CA ILE A 403 36.82 6.58 2.72
C ILE A 403 36.69 5.10 2.32
N ASP A 404 35.74 4.78 1.46
CA ASP A 404 35.50 3.43 0.96
C ASP A 404 36.43 3.04 -0.23
N LYS A 405 37.51 3.79 -0.44
CA LYS A 405 38.55 3.57 -1.48
C LYS A 405 38.00 3.69 -2.91
N GLU A 406 37.20 4.70 -3.14
CA GLU A 406 36.53 5.01 -4.41
C GLU A 406 35.55 3.90 -4.90
N GLU A 407 35.26 2.93 -4.06
CA GLU A 407 34.28 1.89 -4.37
C GLU A 407 32.86 2.47 -4.21
N GLU A 408 32.01 2.22 -5.20
CA GLU A 408 30.59 2.58 -5.12
C GLU A 408 29.81 1.49 -4.39
N LEU A 409 29.32 1.81 -3.20
CA LEU A 409 28.48 0.96 -2.39
C LEU A 409 27.05 1.51 -2.45
N SER A 410 26.31 1.10 -3.49
CA SER A 410 24.95 1.56 -3.74
C SER A 410 23.91 0.59 -3.16
N GLY A 411 22.89 1.14 -2.52
CA GLY A 411 21.69 0.41 -2.11
C GLY A 411 20.47 0.98 -2.83
N GLU A 412 19.66 0.13 -3.44
CA GLU A 412 18.43 0.53 -4.12
C GLU A 412 17.21 -0.06 -3.39
N PHE A 413 16.23 0.79 -3.09
CA PHE A 413 15.04 0.44 -2.31
C PHE A 413 13.79 1.00 -2.99
N THR A 414 12.73 0.20 -3.07
CA THR A 414 11.48 0.58 -3.70
C THR A 414 10.34 0.68 -2.68
N PHE A 415 9.69 1.86 -2.61
CA PHE A 415 8.59 2.14 -1.71
C PHE A 415 7.37 2.64 -2.48
N HIS A 416 6.55 1.70 -2.96
CA HIS A 416 5.33 2.04 -3.71
C HIS A 416 4.25 2.74 -2.87
N THR A 417 4.40 2.77 -1.54
CA THR A 417 3.50 3.46 -0.62
C THR A 417 3.82 4.93 -0.44
N ILE A 418 4.99 5.37 -0.90
CA ILE A 418 5.47 6.74 -0.81
C ILE A 418 5.22 7.45 -2.13
N THR A 419 4.67 8.66 -2.06
CA THR A 419 4.32 9.47 -3.23
C THR A 419 4.88 10.90 -3.17
N ASN A 420 5.60 11.23 -2.10
CA ASN A 420 6.20 12.55 -1.93
C ASN A 420 7.72 12.45 -2.08
N PRO A 421 8.35 13.23 -2.99
CA PRO A 421 9.79 13.21 -3.23
C PRO A 421 10.60 13.57 -1.96
N SER A 422 10.14 14.54 -1.19
CA SER A 422 10.83 14.94 0.04
C SER A 422 10.85 13.83 1.09
N ILE A 423 9.75 13.06 1.21
CA ILE A 423 9.70 11.88 2.09
C ILE A 423 10.63 10.78 1.57
N ALA A 424 10.71 10.58 0.25
CA ALA A 424 11.60 9.61 -0.36
C ALA A 424 13.07 9.97 -0.13
N GLN A 425 13.44 11.25 -0.25
CA GLN A 425 14.77 11.75 0.02
C GLN A 425 15.16 11.61 1.51
N ASP A 426 14.23 11.93 2.41
CA ASP A 426 14.41 11.78 3.85
C ASP A 426 14.66 10.30 4.23
N LEU A 427 13.91 9.40 3.60
CA LEU A 427 14.07 7.95 3.77
C LEU A 427 15.44 7.47 3.25
N ALA A 428 15.86 7.95 2.08
CA ALA A 428 17.18 7.63 1.53
C ALA A 428 18.31 8.06 2.48
N GLN A 429 18.22 9.28 3.03
CA GLN A 429 19.16 9.77 4.02
C GLN A 429 19.17 8.95 5.31
N MET A 430 17.98 8.55 5.79
CA MET A 430 17.87 7.72 7.00
C MET A 430 18.50 6.33 6.79
N ILE A 431 18.20 5.66 5.69
CA ILE A 431 18.79 4.36 5.34
C ILE A 431 20.31 4.47 5.24
N TYR A 432 20.79 5.51 4.57
CA TYR A 432 22.22 5.80 4.46
C TYR A 432 22.88 5.92 5.84
N LYS A 433 22.39 6.83 6.70
CA LYS A 433 22.96 7.05 8.06
C LYS A 433 22.96 5.77 8.87
N LYS A 434 21.88 5.00 8.80
CA LYS A 434 21.74 3.74 9.51
C LYS A 434 22.75 2.70 9.02
N SER A 435 22.97 2.59 7.71
CA SER A 435 23.95 1.68 7.12
C SER A 435 25.38 1.96 7.57
N ARG A 436 25.70 3.23 7.85
CA ARG A 436 27.04 3.65 8.30
C ARG A 436 27.25 3.53 9.81
N SER A 437 26.17 3.49 10.60
CA SER A 437 26.22 3.47 12.07
C SER A 437 26.22 2.07 12.68
N GLN A 438 26.12 1.02 11.88
CA GLN A 438 25.79 -0.32 12.37
C GLN A 438 26.92 -0.99 13.13
N ARG A 439 26.64 -1.29 14.38
CA ARG A 439 27.31 -2.30 15.19
C ARG A 439 26.26 -3.19 15.81
N SER A 440 26.36 -4.49 15.62
CA SER A 440 25.52 -5.46 16.31
C SER A 440 26.11 -5.80 17.64
N ILE A 441 25.35 -5.67 18.72
CA ILE A 441 25.76 -6.01 20.08
C ILE A 441 24.79 -7.10 20.54
N GLU A 442 25.35 -8.25 20.86
CA GLU A 442 24.63 -9.39 21.42
C GLU A 442 25.01 -9.61 22.89
N PHE A 443 24.01 -9.70 23.74
CA PHE A 443 24.18 -10.02 25.13
C PHE A 443 22.94 -10.74 25.67
N THR A 444 23.10 -11.54 26.72
CA THR A 444 22.00 -12.12 27.48
C THR A 444 21.76 -11.26 28.72
N GLY A 445 20.55 -10.76 28.91
CA GLY A 445 20.18 -9.93 30.04
C GLY A 445 19.10 -10.58 30.90
N THR A 446 19.02 -10.17 32.17
CA THR A 446 17.92 -10.52 33.10
C THR A 446 16.87 -9.42 33.14
#